data_d9b878a48e3d4d80a5d9b6adf095af0f
#
_entry.id   d9b878a48e3d4d80a5d9b6adf095af0f
#
_cell.length_a   1.000
_cell.length_b   1.000
_cell.length_c   1.000
_cell.angle_alpha   90.00
_cell.angle_beta   90.00
_cell.angle_gamma   90.00
#
_symmetry.space_group_name_H-M   'P 1'
#
loop_
_entity.id
_entity.type
_entity.pdbx_description
1 polymer ?
#
loop_
_entity_poly.entity_id
_entity_poly.type
_entity_poly.pdbx_seq_one_letter_code
_entity_poly.pdbx_strand_id
1 'polypeptide(L)'
;MSVLTLLDLSAAFDTLYHFILLRRLEKKKKFGICGMALKWFDSYIRERFQSVVINGLSSKLALLQHGVPQGSVLGPVLFTLYTLPVLHVMCRHKCGFHKFADDTELRKSALLCDIRLLTGRLEYCINEIKQWMIRNKLKLNDDKKEAMTVGTRLRSSISCGEHLKVGDYEIPFKPFVISLGVFLDSSLTMSKQVSNLCRTAFLEIRRVDFIRPFLTEKATRHLVCSRILN
;
A
#
# COMPACT_ATOMS: atom_id res chain seq x y z
N MET A 1 -20.85 2.35 13.04
CA MET A 1 -19.55 1.70 13.22
C MET A 1 -18.96 1.39 11.85
N SER A 2 -17.66 1.51 11.71
CA SER A 2 -16.97 1.24 10.45
C SER A 2 -15.88 0.20 10.68
N VAL A 3 -15.64 -0.63 9.67
CA VAL A 3 -14.47 -1.52 9.63
C VAL A 3 -13.52 -0.98 8.58
N LEU A 4 -12.27 -0.80 8.96
CA LEU A 4 -11.13 -0.46 8.10
C LEU A 4 -10.26 -1.70 7.96
N THR A 5 -9.88 -2.04 6.73
CA THR A 5 -8.97 -3.15 6.45
C THR A 5 -7.87 -2.65 5.54
N LEU A 6 -6.64 -2.93 5.91
CA LEU A 6 -5.44 -2.62 5.14
C LEU A 6 -4.96 -3.89 4.44
N LEU A 7 -4.73 -3.79 3.15
CA LEU A 7 -4.22 -4.88 2.31
C LEU A 7 -2.94 -4.40 1.63
N ASP A 8 -1.88 -5.17 1.77
CA ASP A 8 -0.58 -4.95 1.15
C ASP A 8 -0.30 -6.04 0.10
N LEU A 9 0.57 -5.76 -0.87
CA LEU A 9 0.98 -6.71 -1.89
C LEU A 9 2.44 -7.15 -1.67
N SER A 10 2.70 -8.41 -1.89
CA SER A 10 4.07 -8.92 -1.89
C SER A 10 4.76 -8.61 -3.21
N ALA A 11 5.92 -7.94 -3.17
CA ALA A 11 6.77 -7.63 -4.32
C ALA A 11 5.98 -7.04 -5.51
N ALA A 12 5.11 -6.08 -5.24
CA ALA A 12 4.11 -5.55 -6.17
C ALA A 12 4.67 -5.11 -7.52
N PHE A 13 5.76 -4.34 -7.50
CA PHE A 13 6.40 -3.81 -8.72
C PHE A 13 7.19 -4.87 -9.48
N ASP A 14 7.70 -5.89 -8.79
CA ASP A 14 8.55 -6.93 -9.38
C ASP A 14 7.75 -8.06 -10.02
N THR A 15 6.46 -8.21 -9.65
CA THR A 15 5.60 -9.30 -10.13
C THR A 15 4.66 -8.91 -11.28
N LEU A 16 4.79 -7.69 -11.79
CA LEU A 16 3.93 -7.17 -12.84
C LEU A 16 4.18 -7.88 -14.18
N TYR A 17 3.16 -8.55 -14.71
CA TYR A 17 3.25 -9.32 -15.95
C TYR A 17 3.16 -8.41 -17.18
N HIS A 18 4.22 -8.31 -17.98
CA HIS A 18 4.32 -7.41 -19.15
C HIS A 18 3.20 -7.66 -20.15
N PHE A 19 2.88 -8.91 -20.47
CA PHE A 19 1.81 -9.26 -21.40
C PHE A 19 0.44 -8.75 -20.93
N ILE A 20 0.12 -8.91 -19.63
CA ILE A 20 -1.15 -8.44 -19.08
C ILE A 20 -1.22 -6.91 -19.12
N LEU A 21 -0.12 -6.22 -18.82
CA LEU A 21 -0.04 -4.76 -18.88
C LEU A 21 -0.28 -4.24 -20.30
N LEU A 22 0.49 -4.72 -21.27
CA LEU A 22 0.40 -4.27 -22.67
C LEU A 22 -1.00 -4.52 -23.24
N ARG A 23 -1.57 -5.70 -22.99
CA ARG A 23 -2.95 -6.02 -23.40
C ARG A 23 -3.99 -5.09 -22.75
N ARG A 24 -3.74 -4.57 -21.54
CA ARG A 24 -4.62 -3.58 -20.90
C ARG A 24 -4.49 -2.21 -21.53
N LEU A 25 -3.25 -1.77 -21.80
CA LEU A 25 -2.98 -0.49 -22.47
C LEU A 25 -3.64 -0.45 -23.84
N GLU A 26 -3.58 -1.55 -24.61
CA GLU A 26 -4.15 -1.67 -25.96
C GLU A 26 -5.68 -1.63 -25.98
N LYS A 27 -6.37 -2.12 -24.95
CA LYS A 27 -7.84 -2.20 -24.94
C LYS A 27 -8.51 -0.85 -25.19
N LYS A 28 -9.10 -0.68 -26.39
CA LYS A 28 -9.77 0.56 -26.84
C LYS A 28 -10.78 1.14 -25.85
N LYS A 29 -11.54 0.28 -25.16
CA LYS A 29 -12.55 0.72 -24.15
C LYS A 29 -11.94 1.19 -22.82
N LYS A 30 -10.62 1.05 -22.60
CA LYS A 30 -9.95 1.45 -21.36
C LYS A 30 -8.95 2.56 -21.58
N PHE A 31 -7.87 2.28 -22.28
CA PHE A 31 -6.78 3.23 -22.51
C PHE A 31 -6.57 3.54 -23.98
N GLY A 32 -6.82 2.57 -24.87
CA GLY A 32 -6.74 2.76 -26.33
C GLY A 32 -5.34 3.10 -26.84
N ILE A 33 -4.31 2.75 -26.08
CA ILE A 33 -2.91 2.99 -26.49
C ILE A 33 -2.55 1.95 -27.56
N CYS A 34 -2.25 2.42 -28.77
CA CYS A 34 -1.94 1.55 -29.90
C CYS A 34 -0.78 2.11 -30.75
N GLY A 35 -0.39 1.39 -31.79
CA GLY A 35 0.63 1.83 -32.75
C GLY A 35 1.99 2.08 -32.10
N MET A 36 2.63 3.19 -32.45
CA MET A 36 3.98 3.54 -31.98
C MET A 36 4.04 3.70 -30.45
N ALA A 37 2.99 4.26 -29.83
CA ALA A 37 2.96 4.43 -28.38
C ALA A 37 2.98 3.08 -27.65
N LEU A 38 2.22 2.09 -28.12
CA LEU A 38 2.23 0.75 -27.51
C LEU A 38 3.58 0.05 -27.71
N LYS A 39 4.20 0.18 -28.89
CA LYS A 39 5.55 -0.33 -29.17
C LYS A 39 6.60 0.29 -28.24
N TRP A 40 6.45 1.59 -27.95
CA TRP A 40 7.35 2.26 -27.02
C TRP A 40 7.21 1.69 -25.60
N PHE A 41 5.98 1.48 -25.10
CA PHE A 41 5.79 0.81 -23.79
C PHE A 41 6.34 -0.61 -23.78
N ASP A 42 6.18 -1.35 -24.88
CA ASP A 42 6.73 -2.69 -25.03
C ASP A 42 8.27 -2.68 -24.91
N SER A 43 8.95 -1.80 -25.63
CA SER A 43 10.41 -1.66 -25.56
C SER A 43 10.89 -1.14 -24.19
N TYR A 44 10.07 -0.34 -23.50
CA TYR A 44 10.41 0.18 -22.19
C TYR A 44 10.45 -0.92 -21.09
N ILE A 45 9.56 -1.91 -21.17
CA ILE A 45 9.42 -2.94 -20.12
C ILE A 45 10.09 -4.27 -20.46
N ARG A 46 10.25 -4.60 -21.76
CA ARG A 46 10.85 -5.86 -22.22
C ARG A 46 12.36 -5.73 -22.46
N GLU A 47 13.00 -6.90 -22.63
CA GLU A 47 14.42 -7.02 -22.96
C GLU A 47 15.34 -6.27 -21.98
N ARG A 48 14.96 -6.24 -20.72
CA ARG A 48 15.74 -5.65 -19.64
C ARG A 48 16.51 -6.73 -18.91
N PHE A 49 17.74 -6.40 -18.54
CA PHE A 49 18.63 -7.28 -17.80
C PHE A 49 19.02 -6.63 -16.48
N GLN A 50 19.33 -7.45 -15.52
CA GLN A 50 19.90 -7.02 -14.24
C GLN A 50 21.19 -7.78 -13.94
N SER A 51 22.08 -7.13 -13.23
CA SER A 51 23.25 -7.75 -12.61
C SER A 51 23.46 -7.16 -11.22
N VAL A 52 24.07 -7.93 -10.34
CA VAL A 52 24.48 -7.47 -9.00
C VAL A 52 25.96 -7.15 -9.06
N VAL A 53 26.33 -5.98 -8.55
CA VAL A 53 27.75 -5.54 -8.47
C VAL A 53 28.13 -5.43 -7.00
N ILE A 54 29.17 -6.19 -6.60
CA ILE A 54 29.73 -6.15 -5.24
C ILE A 54 31.24 -5.99 -5.35
N ASN A 55 31.78 -4.94 -4.77
CA ASN A 55 33.23 -4.64 -4.77
C ASN A 55 33.84 -4.65 -6.18
N GLY A 56 33.12 -4.13 -7.18
CA GLY A 56 33.59 -4.10 -8.58
C GLY A 56 33.42 -5.43 -9.36
N LEU A 57 32.98 -6.48 -8.74
CA LEU A 57 32.66 -7.75 -9.40
C LEU A 57 31.17 -7.79 -9.75
N SER A 58 30.87 -8.11 -11.03
CA SER A 58 29.50 -8.22 -11.52
C SER A 58 29.06 -9.66 -11.66
N SER A 59 27.81 -9.94 -11.26
CA SER A 59 27.16 -11.23 -11.57
C SER A 59 26.90 -11.37 -13.06
N LYS A 60 26.49 -12.56 -13.51
CA LYS A 60 25.96 -12.77 -14.86
C LYS A 60 24.68 -11.94 -15.03
N LEU A 61 24.43 -11.46 -16.26
CA LEU A 61 23.20 -10.78 -16.66
C LEU A 61 22.01 -11.76 -16.56
N ALA A 62 20.97 -11.37 -15.86
CA ALA A 62 19.71 -12.10 -15.77
C ALA A 62 18.59 -11.30 -16.46
N LEU A 63 17.85 -11.94 -17.36
CA LEU A 63 16.72 -11.31 -18.06
C LEU A 63 15.56 -11.07 -17.09
N LEU A 64 15.05 -9.86 -17.05
CA LEU A 64 13.84 -9.48 -16.30
C LEU A 64 12.59 -9.85 -17.11
N GLN A 65 11.92 -10.92 -16.73
CA GLN A 65 10.70 -11.40 -17.39
C GLN A 65 9.43 -10.68 -16.89
N HIS A 66 9.50 -10.05 -15.74
CA HIS A 66 8.38 -9.42 -15.04
C HIS A 66 8.85 -8.14 -14.36
N GLY A 67 7.88 -7.35 -13.90
CA GLY A 67 8.14 -6.16 -13.12
C GLY A 67 8.32 -4.90 -13.94
N VAL A 68 8.38 -3.79 -13.24
CA VAL A 68 8.72 -2.47 -13.77
C VAL A 68 9.92 -1.93 -13.00
N PRO A 69 10.77 -1.12 -13.63
CA PRO A 69 11.97 -0.59 -12.97
C PRO A 69 11.59 0.19 -11.71
N GLN A 70 12.07 -0.26 -10.55
CA GLN A 70 11.93 0.48 -9.30
C GLN A 70 12.70 1.80 -9.39
N GLY A 71 12.14 2.87 -8.82
CA GLY A 71 12.71 4.22 -8.93
C GLY A 71 12.48 4.91 -10.28
N SER A 72 11.83 4.27 -11.25
CA SER A 72 11.47 4.92 -12.52
C SER A 72 10.23 5.80 -12.37
N VAL A 73 10.16 6.88 -13.13
CA VAL A 73 8.99 7.80 -13.14
C VAL A 73 7.71 7.08 -13.58
N LEU A 74 7.81 6.13 -14.51
CA LEU A 74 6.66 5.41 -15.05
C LEU A 74 6.23 4.20 -14.21
N GLY A 75 7.08 3.66 -13.36
CA GLY A 75 6.78 2.48 -12.55
C GLY A 75 5.45 2.59 -11.79
N PRO A 76 5.24 3.62 -10.96
CA PRO A 76 3.98 3.84 -10.23
C PRO A 76 2.76 3.99 -11.14
N VAL A 77 2.91 4.68 -12.27
CA VAL A 77 1.84 4.87 -13.27
C VAL A 77 1.43 3.54 -13.88
N LEU A 78 2.41 2.76 -14.37
CA LEU A 78 2.17 1.46 -14.99
C LEU A 78 1.55 0.47 -14.00
N PHE A 79 2.01 0.48 -12.74
CA PHE A 79 1.43 -0.32 -11.69
C PHE A 79 -0.05 0.07 -11.40
N THR A 80 -0.34 1.36 -11.36
CA THR A 80 -1.71 1.87 -11.20
C THR A 80 -2.59 1.41 -12.36
N LEU A 81 -2.14 1.56 -13.62
CA LEU A 81 -2.86 1.10 -14.81
C LEU A 81 -3.07 -0.43 -14.80
N TYR A 82 -2.08 -1.17 -14.30
CA TYR A 82 -2.17 -2.61 -14.12
C TYR A 82 -3.22 -3.02 -13.09
N THR A 83 -3.32 -2.33 -11.99
CA THR A 83 -4.23 -2.68 -10.88
C THR A 83 -5.60 -2.01 -10.97
N LEU A 84 -5.79 -1.00 -11.84
CA LEU A 84 -7.04 -0.24 -11.97
C LEU A 84 -8.30 -1.11 -12.06
N PRO A 85 -8.32 -2.26 -12.78
CA PRO A 85 -9.54 -3.06 -12.86
C PRO A 85 -10.02 -3.67 -11.54
N VAL A 86 -9.17 -3.76 -10.51
CA VAL A 86 -9.60 -4.26 -9.19
C VAL A 86 -10.63 -3.33 -8.53
N LEU A 87 -10.59 -2.04 -8.88
CA LEU A 87 -11.55 -1.05 -8.36
C LEU A 87 -13.00 -1.42 -8.69
N HIS A 88 -13.24 -2.09 -9.83
CA HIS A 88 -14.59 -2.56 -10.18
C HIS A 88 -15.12 -3.61 -9.19
N VAL A 89 -14.24 -4.41 -8.61
CA VAL A 89 -14.62 -5.36 -7.56
C VAL A 89 -15.07 -4.59 -6.33
N MET A 90 -14.28 -3.62 -5.88
CA MET A 90 -14.57 -2.81 -4.69
C MET A 90 -15.86 -1.99 -4.85
N CYS A 91 -16.06 -1.36 -6.02
CA CYS A 91 -17.27 -0.61 -6.34
C CYS A 91 -18.52 -1.49 -6.34
N ARG A 92 -18.45 -2.71 -6.91
CA ARG A 92 -19.58 -3.68 -6.95
C ARG A 92 -20.03 -4.05 -5.54
N HIS A 93 -19.10 -4.20 -4.61
CA HIS A 93 -19.40 -4.46 -3.20
C HIS A 93 -19.80 -3.22 -2.39
N LYS A 94 -19.83 -2.05 -3.03
CA LYS A 94 -20.12 -0.77 -2.36
C LYS A 94 -19.23 -0.58 -1.13
N CYS A 95 -17.96 -0.95 -1.24
CA CYS A 95 -16.93 -0.64 -0.25
C CYS A 95 -16.31 0.71 -0.57
N GLY A 96 -16.15 1.56 0.43
CA GLY A 96 -15.24 2.70 0.31
C GLY A 96 -13.80 2.17 0.22
N PHE A 97 -12.98 2.76 -0.61
CA PHE A 97 -11.60 2.36 -0.75
C PHE A 97 -10.70 3.56 -0.97
N HIS A 98 -9.45 3.39 -0.57
CA HIS A 98 -8.35 4.27 -0.94
C HIS A 98 -7.20 3.38 -1.41
N LYS A 99 -6.54 3.76 -2.49
CA LYS A 99 -5.42 3.00 -3.06
C LYS A 99 -4.26 3.92 -3.32
N PHE A 100 -3.12 3.62 -2.71
CA PHE A 100 -1.87 4.33 -2.90
C PHE A 100 -0.78 3.30 -3.25
N ALA A 101 -0.37 3.27 -4.51
CA ALA A 101 0.53 2.26 -5.08
C ALA A 101 0.03 0.83 -4.77
N ASP A 102 0.78 0.06 -3.99
CA ASP A 102 0.46 -1.29 -3.54
C ASP A 102 -0.45 -1.32 -2.30
N ASP A 103 -0.44 -0.27 -1.49
CA ASP A 103 -1.31 -0.14 -0.33
C ASP A 103 -2.77 0.02 -0.75
N THR A 104 -3.63 -0.78 -0.19
CA THR A 104 -5.06 -0.74 -0.44
C THR A 104 -5.83 -0.72 0.86
N GLU A 105 -6.57 0.34 1.08
CA GLU A 105 -7.49 0.48 2.21
C GLU A 105 -8.91 0.17 1.75
N LEU A 106 -9.61 -0.65 2.53
CA LEU A 106 -11.03 -0.90 2.36
C LEU A 106 -11.77 -0.45 3.61
N ARG A 107 -12.87 0.26 3.42
CA ARG A 107 -13.75 0.66 4.53
C ARG A 107 -15.20 0.33 4.22
N LYS A 108 -15.90 -0.11 5.24
CA LYS A 108 -17.35 -0.33 5.17
C LYS A 108 -17.98 0.05 6.48
N SER A 109 -19.13 0.74 6.40
CA SER A 109 -19.86 1.25 7.55
C SER A 109 -21.24 0.62 7.61
N ALA A 110 -21.74 0.36 8.83
CA ALA A 110 -23.10 -0.08 9.09
C ALA A 110 -23.59 0.36 10.46
N LEU A 111 -24.88 0.18 10.72
CA LEU A 111 -25.45 0.27 12.05
C LEU A 111 -24.93 -0.90 12.91
N LEU A 112 -24.99 -0.76 14.23
CA LEU A 112 -24.50 -1.79 15.15
C LEU A 112 -25.21 -3.13 15.02
N CYS A 113 -26.51 -3.10 14.76
CA CYS A 113 -27.31 -4.32 14.53
C CYS A 113 -26.85 -5.12 13.31
N ASP A 114 -26.24 -4.47 12.32
CA ASP A 114 -25.86 -5.07 11.04
C ASP A 114 -24.37 -5.41 10.93
N ILE A 115 -23.65 -5.38 12.05
CA ILE A 115 -22.18 -5.49 12.04
C ILE A 115 -21.71 -6.86 11.51
N ARG A 116 -22.41 -7.95 11.85
CA ARG A 116 -22.08 -9.29 11.33
C ARG A 116 -22.31 -9.39 9.83
N LEU A 117 -23.35 -8.75 9.32
CA LEU A 117 -23.63 -8.68 7.88
C LEU A 117 -22.56 -7.84 7.17
N LEU A 118 -22.10 -6.76 7.81
CA LEU A 118 -21.02 -5.92 7.29
C LEU A 118 -19.71 -6.69 7.17
N THR A 119 -19.30 -7.43 8.22
CA THR A 119 -18.07 -8.23 8.21
C THR A 119 -18.13 -9.29 7.11
N GLY A 120 -19.21 -10.07 7.01
CA GLY A 120 -19.37 -11.06 5.96
C GLY A 120 -19.31 -10.48 4.53
N ARG A 121 -19.91 -9.31 4.31
CA ARG A 121 -19.80 -8.62 3.00
C ARG A 121 -18.38 -8.13 2.71
N LEU A 122 -17.64 -7.70 3.73
CA LEU A 122 -16.26 -7.26 3.59
C LEU A 122 -15.34 -8.45 3.31
N GLU A 123 -15.52 -9.55 4.03
CA GLU A 123 -14.82 -10.83 3.80
C GLU A 123 -15.01 -11.34 2.37
N TYR A 124 -16.24 -11.31 1.87
CA TYR A 124 -16.53 -11.69 0.49
C TYR A 124 -15.83 -10.76 -0.52
N CYS A 125 -15.85 -9.45 -0.29
CA CYS A 125 -15.14 -8.48 -1.12
C CYS A 125 -13.64 -8.74 -1.15
N ILE A 126 -13.01 -8.98 0.00
CA ILE A 126 -11.56 -9.25 0.11
C ILE A 126 -11.22 -10.57 -0.61
N ASN A 127 -12.05 -11.59 -0.48
CA ASN A 127 -11.87 -12.85 -1.20
C ASN A 127 -11.93 -12.66 -2.73
N GLU A 128 -12.88 -11.89 -3.25
CA GLU A 128 -12.91 -11.55 -4.67
C GLU A 128 -11.68 -10.77 -5.12
N ILE A 129 -11.21 -9.81 -4.31
CA ILE A 129 -9.96 -9.08 -4.56
C ILE A 129 -8.79 -10.07 -4.62
N LYS A 130 -8.68 -11.00 -3.66
CA LYS A 130 -7.63 -12.03 -3.63
C LYS A 130 -7.66 -12.88 -4.90
N GLN A 131 -8.84 -13.35 -5.32
CA GLN A 131 -8.99 -14.11 -6.56
C GLN A 131 -8.63 -13.29 -7.80
N TRP A 132 -8.99 -12.01 -7.82
CA TRP A 132 -8.60 -11.11 -8.89
C TRP A 132 -7.08 -10.94 -8.95
N MET A 133 -6.42 -10.74 -7.80
CA MET A 133 -4.97 -10.60 -7.70
C MET A 133 -4.26 -11.86 -8.24
N ILE A 134 -4.68 -13.05 -7.81
CA ILE A 134 -4.12 -14.33 -8.28
C ILE A 134 -4.24 -14.46 -9.81
N ARG A 135 -5.41 -14.18 -10.38
CA ARG A 135 -5.63 -14.22 -11.84
C ARG A 135 -4.73 -13.21 -12.59
N ASN A 136 -4.30 -12.17 -11.92
CA ASN A 136 -3.43 -11.14 -12.47
C ASN A 136 -1.98 -11.27 -11.98
N LYS A 137 -1.59 -12.46 -11.50
CA LYS A 137 -0.21 -12.75 -11.08
C LYS A 137 0.33 -11.83 -9.98
N LEU A 138 -0.57 -11.29 -9.16
CA LEU A 138 -0.25 -10.53 -7.95
C LEU A 138 -0.57 -11.38 -6.73
N LYS A 139 0.18 -11.18 -5.66
CA LYS A 139 -0.03 -11.87 -4.39
C LYS A 139 -0.27 -10.87 -3.28
N LEU A 140 -1.37 -11.04 -2.54
CA LEU A 140 -1.56 -10.31 -1.29
C LEU A 140 -0.56 -10.81 -0.25
N ASN A 141 -0.01 -9.89 0.51
CA ASN A 141 0.86 -10.20 1.63
C ASN A 141 0.00 -10.62 2.82
N ASP A 142 0.01 -11.92 3.13
CA ASP A 142 -0.85 -12.47 4.17
C ASP A 142 -0.42 -12.01 5.58
N ASP A 143 0.86 -11.71 5.78
CA ASP A 143 1.42 -11.29 7.07
C ASP A 143 1.18 -9.82 7.40
N LYS A 144 0.94 -9.00 6.38
CA LYS A 144 0.75 -7.54 6.53
C LYS A 144 -0.70 -7.07 6.46
N LYS A 145 -1.65 -7.98 6.42
CA LYS A 145 -3.07 -7.61 6.48
C LYS A 145 -3.43 -7.16 7.89
N GLU A 146 -4.11 -6.04 7.97
CA GLU A 146 -4.55 -5.48 9.24
C GLU A 146 -6.02 -5.08 9.14
N ALA A 147 -6.76 -5.24 10.23
CA ALA A 147 -8.13 -4.78 10.34
C ALA A 147 -8.33 -4.02 11.64
N MET A 148 -9.20 -3.02 11.60
CA MET A 148 -9.56 -2.21 12.75
C MET A 148 -11.02 -1.83 12.68
N THR A 149 -11.67 -1.78 13.84
CA THR A 149 -12.99 -1.17 13.96
C THR A 149 -12.85 0.30 14.33
N VAL A 150 -13.64 1.15 13.69
CA VAL A 150 -13.67 2.60 13.95
C VAL A 150 -15.05 2.98 14.43
N GLY A 151 -15.11 3.65 15.59
CA GLY A 151 -16.36 4.09 16.18
C GLY A 151 -16.16 4.98 17.40
N THR A 152 -17.25 5.46 18.00
CA THR A 152 -17.19 6.19 19.26
C THR A 152 -16.79 5.23 20.40
N ARG A 153 -16.19 5.73 21.49
CA ARG A 153 -15.75 4.94 22.67
C ARG A 153 -16.84 4.02 23.21
N LEU A 154 -18.10 4.48 23.25
CA LEU A 154 -19.24 3.69 23.68
C LEU A 154 -19.60 2.52 22.74
N ARG A 155 -19.19 2.61 21.47
CA ARG A 155 -19.49 1.62 20.43
C ARG A 155 -18.32 0.70 20.12
N SER A 156 -17.09 1.09 20.47
CA SER A 156 -15.89 0.26 20.26
C SER A 156 -15.81 -0.94 21.20
N SER A 157 -16.57 -0.94 22.30
CA SER A 157 -16.71 -2.08 23.22
C SER A 157 -17.60 -3.20 22.67
N ILE A 158 -18.35 -2.95 21.59
CA ILE A 158 -19.19 -3.98 20.96
C ILE A 158 -18.33 -4.78 20.00
N SER A 159 -18.10 -6.03 20.34
CA SER A 159 -17.25 -6.94 19.58
C SER A 159 -17.85 -7.21 18.18
N CYS A 160 -17.12 -6.89 17.13
CA CYS A 160 -17.37 -7.32 15.75
C CYS A 160 -16.96 -8.78 15.48
N GLY A 161 -16.61 -9.53 16.54
CA GLY A 161 -15.79 -10.73 16.45
C GLY A 161 -14.32 -10.39 16.69
N GLU A 162 -13.49 -11.40 16.77
CA GLU A 162 -12.05 -11.22 17.04
C GLU A 162 -11.24 -11.04 15.76
N HIS A 163 -11.78 -11.47 14.62
CA HIS A 163 -11.09 -11.47 13.32
C HIS A 163 -12.06 -11.42 12.14
N LEU A 164 -11.52 -11.04 10.96
CA LEU A 164 -12.16 -11.20 9.65
C LEU A 164 -11.63 -12.48 9.00
N LYS A 165 -12.52 -13.32 8.44
CA LYS A 165 -12.14 -14.55 7.73
C LYS A 165 -11.98 -14.28 6.23
N VAL A 166 -10.79 -14.56 5.69
CA VAL A 166 -10.50 -14.36 4.27
C VAL A 166 -9.92 -15.65 3.69
N GLY A 167 -10.79 -16.56 3.24
CA GLY A 167 -10.42 -17.93 2.88
C GLY A 167 -9.92 -18.68 4.11
N ASP A 168 -8.69 -19.20 4.03
CA ASP A 168 -8.04 -19.94 5.12
C ASP A 168 -7.30 -19.03 6.12
N TYR A 169 -7.32 -17.72 5.92
CA TYR A 169 -6.63 -16.74 6.75
C TYR A 169 -7.59 -15.97 7.64
N GLU A 170 -7.14 -15.66 8.84
CA GLU A 170 -7.84 -14.81 9.79
C GLU A 170 -7.07 -13.51 9.97
N ILE A 171 -7.75 -12.37 9.81
CA ILE A 171 -7.19 -11.04 10.01
C ILE A 171 -7.69 -10.55 11.36
N PRO A 172 -6.83 -10.49 12.39
CA PRO A 172 -7.26 -10.03 13.72
C PRO A 172 -7.58 -8.55 13.72
N PHE A 173 -8.61 -8.16 14.48
CA PHE A 173 -8.87 -6.75 14.74
C PHE A 173 -7.83 -6.19 15.71
N LYS A 174 -7.16 -5.14 15.29
CA LYS A 174 -6.15 -4.43 16.08
C LYS A 174 -6.73 -3.15 16.68
N PRO A 175 -6.27 -2.73 17.87
CA PRO A 175 -6.68 -1.46 18.48
C PRO A 175 -6.17 -0.24 17.71
N PHE A 176 -5.12 -0.41 16.91
CA PHE A 176 -4.57 0.58 15.99
C PHE A 176 -3.95 -0.11 14.77
N VAL A 177 -3.93 0.61 13.67
CA VAL A 177 -3.27 0.23 12.42
C VAL A 177 -2.37 1.36 11.95
N ILE A 178 -1.42 1.05 11.06
CA ILE A 178 -0.57 2.05 10.44
C ILE A 178 -0.94 2.14 8.97
N SER A 179 -1.46 3.30 8.56
CA SER A 179 -1.75 3.59 7.16
C SER A 179 -0.88 4.74 6.67
N LEU A 180 -0.10 4.49 5.61
CA LEU A 180 0.83 5.47 5.01
C LEU A 180 1.71 6.19 6.06
N GLY A 181 2.19 5.45 7.06
CA GLY A 181 3.04 5.98 8.13
C GLY A 181 2.28 6.68 9.27
N VAL A 182 0.96 6.75 9.22
CA VAL A 182 0.12 7.38 10.25
C VAL A 182 -0.51 6.31 11.16
N PHE A 183 -0.37 6.46 12.47
CA PHE A 183 -1.05 5.62 13.46
C PHE A 183 -2.52 6.03 13.58
N LEU A 184 -3.42 5.15 13.18
CA LEU A 184 -4.87 5.32 13.36
C LEU A 184 -5.33 4.44 14.51
N ASP A 185 -6.05 5.00 15.47
CA ASP A 185 -6.70 4.26 16.57
C ASP A 185 -8.21 4.14 16.34
N SER A 186 -8.84 3.19 17.02
CA SER A 186 -10.27 2.86 16.87
C SER A 186 -11.24 4.04 17.14
N SER A 187 -10.80 5.06 17.86
CA SER A 187 -11.57 6.27 18.13
C SER A 187 -11.11 7.49 17.35
N LEU A 188 -10.08 7.33 16.49
CA LEU A 188 -9.44 8.38 15.70
C LEU A 188 -8.98 9.58 16.55
N THR A 189 -8.49 9.32 17.76
CA THR A 189 -8.00 10.37 18.66
C THR A 189 -6.64 10.92 18.22
N MET A 190 -5.91 10.16 17.40
CA MET A 190 -4.56 10.46 16.93
C MET A 190 -3.52 10.58 18.07
N SER A 191 -3.87 10.23 19.31
CA SER A 191 -2.99 10.39 20.48
C SER A 191 -1.67 9.65 20.32
N LYS A 192 -1.72 8.40 19.78
CA LYS A 192 -0.52 7.61 19.51
C LYS A 192 0.35 8.23 18.43
N GLN A 193 -0.26 8.79 17.38
CA GLN A 193 0.45 9.49 16.31
C GLN A 193 1.18 10.72 16.85
N VAL A 194 0.48 11.56 17.61
CA VAL A 194 1.08 12.76 18.23
C VAL A 194 2.23 12.37 19.15
N SER A 195 2.02 11.36 20.03
CA SER A 195 3.09 10.89 20.93
C SER A 195 4.31 10.38 20.18
N ASN A 196 4.10 9.64 19.08
CA ASN A 196 5.19 9.12 18.25
C ASN A 196 5.95 10.27 17.53
N LEU A 197 5.23 11.24 16.97
CA LEU A 197 5.83 12.42 16.34
C LEU A 197 6.66 13.22 17.35
N CYS A 198 6.10 13.51 18.52
CA CYS A 198 6.83 14.23 19.59
C CYS A 198 8.10 13.47 19.98
N ARG A 199 7.99 12.14 20.20
CA ARG A 199 9.16 11.32 20.56
C ARG A 199 10.25 11.40 19.48
N THR A 200 9.88 11.27 18.21
CA THR A 200 10.81 11.33 17.09
C THR A 200 11.46 12.70 17.00
N ALA A 201 10.66 13.77 17.07
CA ALA A 201 11.18 15.15 17.04
C ALA A 201 12.17 15.42 18.20
N PHE A 202 11.85 15.00 19.42
CA PHE A 202 12.76 15.15 20.55
C PHE A 202 14.06 14.35 20.39
N LEU A 203 14.01 13.17 19.78
CA LEU A 203 15.22 12.40 19.47
C LEU A 203 16.09 13.12 18.43
N GLU A 204 15.50 13.68 17.38
CA GLU A 204 16.24 14.45 16.38
C GLU A 204 16.81 15.74 16.97
N ILE A 205 16.08 16.46 17.82
CA ILE A 205 16.59 17.64 18.53
C ILE A 205 17.84 17.27 19.36
N ARG A 206 17.79 16.16 20.13
CA ARG A 206 18.94 15.69 20.92
C ARG A 206 20.13 15.33 20.03
N ARG A 207 19.89 14.70 18.88
CA ARG A 207 20.96 14.37 17.91
C ARG A 207 21.63 15.63 17.37
N VAL A 208 20.83 16.64 17.01
CA VAL A 208 21.35 17.93 16.54
C VAL A 208 22.11 18.64 17.64
N ASP A 209 21.61 18.65 18.86
CA ASP A 209 22.25 19.27 20.02
C ASP A 209 23.65 18.68 20.31
N PHE A 210 23.73 17.32 20.23
CA PHE A 210 24.99 16.59 20.41
C PHE A 210 26.07 16.97 19.40
N ILE A 211 25.72 17.21 18.13
CA ILE A 211 26.67 17.54 17.07
C ILE A 211 26.84 19.05 16.86
N ARG A 212 25.97 19.89 17.47
CA ARG A 212 25.97 21.34 17.32
C ARG A 212 27.33 22.03 17.58
N PRO A 213 28.14 21.61 18.60
CA PRO A 213 29.43 22.22 18.85
C PRO A 213 30.43 22.09 17.68
N PHE A 214 30.21 21.12 16.79
CA PHE A 214 31.08 20.86 15.64
C PHE A 214 30.56 21.46 14.34
N LEU A 215 29.41 22.15 14.37
CA LEU A 215 28.73 22.69 13.19
C LEU A 215 28.74 24.21 13.17
N THR A 216 28.83 24.77 11.98
CA THR A 216 28.56 26.20 11.77
C THR A 216 27.06 26.49 11.95
N GLU A 217 26.72 27.75 12.27
CA GLU A 217 25.30 28.15 12.39
C GLU A 217 24.48 27.82 11.14
N LYS A 218 25.04 28.06 9.96
CA LYS A 218 24.42 27.76 8.67
C LYS A 218 24.14 26.26 8.52
N ALA A 219 25.08 25.39 8.87
CA ALA A 219 24.92 23.94 8.82
C ALA A 219 23.88 23.45 9.83
N THR A 220 23.88 24.00 11.04
CA THR A 220 22.87 23.68 12.07
C THR A 220 21.47 24.05 11.58
N ARG A 221 21.29 25.23 11.00
CA ARG A 221 20.01 25.68 10.46
C ARG A 221 19.50 24.73 9.36
N HIS A 222 20.35 24.31 8.41
CA HIS A 222 20.01 23.36 7.38
C HIS A 222 19.58 22.01 7.96
N LEU A 223 20.29 21.53 8.98
CA LEU A 223 19.95 20.26 9.66
C LEU A 223 18.58 20.33 10.34
N VAL A 224 18.31 21.42 11.09
CA VAL A 224 17.02 21.62 11.75
C VAL A 224 15.89 21.66 10.72
N CYS A 225 16.04 22.44 9.65
CA CYS A 225 15.02 22.52 8.60
C CYS A 225 14.78 21.17 7.92
N SER A 226 15.82 20.38 7.65
CA SER A 226 15.71 19.13 6.91
C SER A 226 15.27 17.92 7.75
N ARG A 227 15.47 17.95 9.07
CA ARG A 227 15.23 16.81 9.95
C ARG A 227 14.04 16.97 10.90
N ILE A 228 13.69 18.20 11.25
CA ILE A 228 12.69 18.50 12.28
C ILE A 228 11.46 19.17 11.68
N LEU A 229 11.61 19.99 10.63
CA LEU A 229 10.52 20.75 10.02
C LEU A 229 9.95 20.11 8.73
N ASN A 230 10.55 19.07 8.22
CA ASN A 230 10.04 18.23 7.13
C ASN A 230 9.59 16.89 7.70
#